data_7a4c337292f71b1af62a25867c7788a4
#
_entry.id   7a4c337292f71b1af62a25867c7788a4
#
_cell.length_a   1.000
_cell.length_b   1.000
_cell.length_c   1.000
_cell.angle_alpha   90.00
_cell.angle_beta   90.00
_cell.angle_gamma   90.00
#
_symmetry.space_group_name_H-M   'P 1'
#
loop_
_entity.id
_entity.type
_entity.pdbx_description
1 polymer ?
#
loop_
_entity_poly.entity_id
_entity_poly.type
_entity_poly.pdbx_seq_one_letter_code
_entity_poly.pdbx_strand_id
1 'polypeptide(L)'
;MLIRRGDIFYADLRPVVGSEQGGVRPVLIIQNDVGNRHSPTVICAAITSQMNKAKLPTHVELDCTKYALVKDSVVLLEQLRTIDKTRLK
;
A
#
# COMPACT_ATOMS: atom_id res chain seq x y z
N MET A 1 5.80 15.19 -7.45
CA MET A 1 6.17 13.83 -6.99
C MET A 1 5.99 12.85 -8.13
N LEU A 2 7.03 12.10 -8.44
CA LEU A 2 6.95 11.06 -9.47
C LEU A 2 6.51 9.75 -8.83
N ILE A 3 5.38 9.22 -9.29
CA ILE A 3 4.79 7.99 -8.77
C ILE A 3 4.79 6.97 -9.90
N ARG A 4 5.30 5.77 -9.62
CA ARG A 4 5.34 4.67 -10.58
C ARG A 4 4.68 3.43 -10.00
N ARG A 5 4.08 2.64 -10.87
CA ARG A 5 3.57 1.33 -10.48
C ARG A 5 4.68 0.49 -9.86
N GLY A 6 4.40 -0.11 -8.70
CA GLY A 6 5.37 -0.89 -7.94
C GLY A 6 6.12 -0.11 -6.88
N ASP A 7 6.00 1.22 -6.85
CA ASP A 7 6.60 2.03 -5.80
C ASP A 7 5.89 1.81 -4.47
N ILE A 8 6.63 1.98 -3.38
CA ILE A 8 6.09 1.94 -2.02
C ILE A 8 6.22 3.34 -1.43
N PHE A 9 5.09 3.87 -0.98
CA PHE A 9 5.03 5.16 -0.29
C PHE A 9 4.37 4.97 1.07
N TYR A 10 4.68 5.83 2.03
CA TYR A 10 3.83 5.97 3.21
C TYR A 10 2.61 6.79 2.84
N ALA A 11 1.45 6.39 3.37
CA ALA A 11 0.20 7.09 3.12
C ALA A 11 -0.63 7.17 4.39
N ASP A 12 -1.37 8.25 4.53
CA ASP A 12 -2.35 8.40 5.61
C ASP A 12 -3.66 7.82 5.14
N LEU A 13 -4.04 6.69 5.70
CA LEU A 13 -5.24 5.95 5.31
C LEU A 13 -6.46 6.26 6.17
N ARG A 14 -6.37 7.23 7.07
CA ARG A 14 -7.49 7.62 7.93
C ARG A 14 -8.50 8.48 7.16
N PRO A 15 -9.81 8.39 7.47
CA PRO A 15 -10.43 7.45 8.40
C PRO A 15 -10.66 6.08 7.75
N VAL A 16 -10.83 5.07 8.60
CA VAL A 16 -11.14 3.70 8.17
C VAL A 16 -12.34 3.17 8.93
N VAL A 17 -12.95 2.09 8.41
CA VAL A 17 -14.10 1.42 9.03
C VAL A 17 -13.77 -0.06 9.22
N GLY A 18 -14.03 -0.57 10.43
CA GLY A 18 -13.92 -1.99 10.71
C GLY A 18 -12.53 -2.56 10.50
N SER A 19 -12.43 -3.60 9.67
CA SER A 19 -11.20 -4.34 9.43
C SER A 19 -10.27 -3.71 8.40
N GLU A 20 -10.59 -2.51 7.92
CA GLU A 20 -9.71 -1.79 7.00
C GLU A 20 -8.40 -1.41 7.68
N GLN A 21 -7.30 -1.47 6.93
CA GLN A 21 -6.02 -1.00 7.45
C GLN A 21 -6.03 0.53 7.53
N GLY A 22 -5.64 1.05 8.70
CA GLY A 22 -5.67 2.49 8.95
C GLY A 22 -4.35 3.06 9.41
N GLY A 23 -4.35 4.35 9.72
CA GLY A 23 -3.18 5.09 10.15
C GLY A 23 -2.24 5.43 9.01
N VAL A 24 -1.04 5.91 9.36
CA VAL A 24 0.02 6.16 8.39
C VAL A 24 0.81 4.87 8.23
N ARG A 25 0.83 4.32 7.03
CA ARG A 25 1.51 3.06 6.77
C ARG A 25 1.96 2.94 5.32
N PRO A 26 2.88 2.02 5.02
CA PRO A 26 3.31 1.84 3.64
C PRO A 26 2.20 1.27 2.78
N VAL A 27 2.17 1.71 1.53
CA VAL A 27 1.25 1.21 0.50
C VAL A 27 2.05 0.92 -0.77
N LEU A 28 1.60 -0.09 -1.51
CA LEU A 28 2.18 -0.45 -2.80
C LEU A 28 1.31 0.17 -3.91
N ILE A 29 1.94 0.91 -4.81
CA ILE A 29 1.22 1.53 -5.94
C ILE A 29 0.92 0.45 -6.98
N ILE A 30 -0.36 0.24 -7.23
CA ILE A 30 -0.86 -0.75 -8.19
C ILE A 30 -1.25 -0.10 -9.51
N GLN A 31 -1.73 1.15 -9.47
CA GLN A 31 -2.21 1.87 -10.64
C GLN A 31 -1.13 1.95 -11.73
N ASN A 32 -1.55 1.83 -12.98
CA ASN A 32 -0.62 1.95 -14.10
C ASN A 32 -0.05 3.36 -14.21
N ASP A 33 1.08 3.50 -14.94
CA ASP A 33 1.82 4.75 -14.95
C ASP A 33 1.11 5.87 -15.71
N VAL A 34 0.22 5.54 -16.63
CA VAL A 34 -0.61 6.56 -17.31
C VAL A 34 -1.54 7.21 -16.28
N GLY A 35 -2.21 6.40 -15.46
CA GLY A 35 -3.04 6.92 -14.38
C GLY A 35 -2.20 7.66 -13.34
N ASN A 36 -1.04 7.14 -12.98
CA ASN A 36 -0.16 7.78 -12.00
C ASN A 36 0.28 9.18 -12.45
N ARG A 37 0.43 9.37 -13.74
CA ARG A 37 0.85 10.66 -14.30
C ARG A 37 -0.30 11.68 -14.34
N HIS A 38 -1.49 11.23 -14.69
CA HIS A 38 -2.58 12.15 -15.07
C HIS A 38 -3.71 12.24 -14.05
N SER A 39 -3.92 11.20 -13.24
CA SER A 39 -5.01 11.19 -12.26
C SER A 39 -4.62 11.91 -10.97
N PRO A 40 -5.55 12.61 -10.29
CA PRO A 40 -5.30 13.13 -8.95
C PRO A 40 -5.32 12.05 -7.88
N THR A 41 -5.71 10.83 -8.22
CA THR A 41 -5.79 9.71 -7.29
C THR A 41 -4.87 8.56 -7.73
N VAL A 42 -4.58 7.65 -6.79
CA VAL A 42 -3.81 6.44 -7.06
C VAL A 42 -4.53 5.24 -6.47
N ILE A 43 -4.43 4.11 -7.16
CA ILE A 43 -4.90 2.82 -6.65
C ILE A 43 -3.71 2.15 -5.99
N CYS A 44 -3.87 1.76 -4.72
CA CYS A 44 -2.80 1.15 -3.95
C CYS A 44 -3.30 0.00 -3.09
N ALA A 45 -2.37 -0.82 -2.62
CA ALA A 45 -2.63 -1.90 -1.68
C ALA A 45 -1.93 -1.59 -0.35
N ALA A 46 -2.64 -1.77 0.76
CA ALA A 46 -2.05 -1.57 2.08
C ALA A 46 -1.00 -2.64 2.38
N ILE A 47 0.04 -2.26 3.10
CA ILE A 47 1.10 -3.15 3.55
C ILE A 47 1.08 -3.16 5.08
N THR A 48 1.22 -4.34 5.68
CA THR A 48 1.31 -4.50 7.13
C THR A 48 2.56 -5.30 7.50
N SER A 49 3.14 -4.98 8.65
CA SER A 49 4.23 -5.77 9.23
C SER A 49 3.74 -6.79 10.24
N GLN A 50 2.43 -6.94 10.44
CA GLN A 50 1.85 -7.90 11.37
C GLN A 50 1.85 -9.29 10.75
N MET A 51 2.96 -9.99 10.85
CA MET A 51 3.16 -11.30 10.22
C MET A 51 2.37 -12.42 10.89
N ASN A 52 1.87 -12.19 12.11
CA ASN A 52 1.10 -13.20 12.85
C ASN A 52 -0.39 -13.19 12.52
N LYS A 53 -0.85 -12.32 11.65
CA LYS A 53 -2.23 -12.35 11.17
C LYS A 53 -2.48 -13.62 10.36
N ALA A 54 -3.71 -14.13 10.41
CA ALA A 54 -4.12 -15.22 9.55
C ALA A 54 -3.89 -14.81 8.08
N LYS A 55 -3.17 -15.66 7.36
CA LYS A 55 -2.84 -15.37 5.97
C LYS A 55 -4.00 -15.74 5.06
N LEU A 56 -4.27 -14.86 4.10
CA LEU A 56 -5.24 -15.11 3.04
C LEU A 56 -4.50 -15.41 1.75
N PRO A 57 -5.13 -16.11 0.79
CA PRO A 57 -4.50 -16.33 -0.52
C PRO A 57 -4.14 -15.02 -1.25
N THR A 58 -4.78 -13.91 -0.89
CA THR A 58 -4.54 -12.60 -1.48
C THR A 58 -3.34 -11.88 -0.86
N HIS A 59 -2.71 -12.44 0.19
CA HIS A 59 -1.55 -11.82 0.83
C HIS A 59 -0.27 -12.17 0.06
N VAL A 60 0.59 -11.17 -0.14
CA VAL A 60 1.91 -11.35 -0.76
C VAL A 60 2.97 -10.91 0.25
N GLU A 61 3.84 -11.82 0.64
CA GLU A 61 4.91 -11.53 1.60
C GLU A 61 6.07 -10.79 0.90
N LEU A 62 6.59 -9.76 1.57
CA LEU A 62 7.75 -9.00 1.13
C LEU A 62 8.87 -9.17 2.15
N ASP A 63 10.01 -9.71 1.70
CA ASP A 63 11.22 -9.86 2.50
C ASP A 63 11.92 -8.50 2.59
N CYS A 64 12.16 -8.01 3.80
CA CYS A 64 12.78 -6.69 4.01
C CYS A 64 14.21 -6.62 3.49
N THR A 65 14.90 -7.75 3.29
CA THR A 65 16.24 -7.75 2.75
C THR A 65 16.27 -7.55 1.24
N LYS A 66 15.17 -7.84 0.54
CA LYS A 66 15.03 -7.66 -0.91
C LYS A 66 14.40 -6.33 -1.29
N TYR A 67 13.59 -5.79 -0.41
CA TYR A 67 12.82 -4.56 -0.67
C TYR A 67 13.18 -3.56 0.41
N ALA A 68 13.13 -2.27 0.10
CA ALA A 68 13.54 -1.21 1.01
C ALA A 68 12.49 -0.99 2.13
N LEU A 69 12.31 -2.00 2.97
CA LEU A 69 11.37 -1.98 4.10
C LEU A 69 12.13 -2.21 5.40
N VAL A 70 11.63 -1.61 6.48
CA VAL A 70 12.24 -1.74 7.81
C VAL A 70 12.05 -3.15 8.36
N LYS A 71 10.89 -3.78 8.07
CA LYS A 71 10.51 -5.10 8.56
C LYS A 71 9.96 -5.94 7.44
N ASP A 72 10.02 -7.26 7.61
CA ASP A 72 9.26 -8.16 6.76
C ASP A 72 7.80 -7.77 6.79
N SER A 73 7.15 -7.76 5.64
CA SER A 73 5.83 -7.20 5.48
C SER A 73 4.96 -8.05 4.58
N VAL A 74 3.67 -7.78 4.60
CA VAL A 74 2.69 -8.46 3.75
C VAL A 74 1.88 -7.41 3.01
N VAL A 75 1.75 -7.58 1.69
CA VAL A 75 0.85 -6.76 0.87
C VAL A 75 -0.54 -7.39 0.94
N LEU A 76 -1.52 -6.60 1.34
CA LEU A 76 -2.91 -7.05 1.52
C LEU A 76 -3.69 -6.74 0.24
N LEU A 77 -3.66 -7.65 -0.73
CA LEU A 77 -4.29 -7.39 -2.03
C LEU A 77 -5.82 -7.42 -1.97
N GLU A 78 -6.41 -7.91 -0.89
CA GLU A 78 -7.86 -7.76 -0.66
C GLU A 78 -8.21 -6.36 -0.15
N GLN A 79 -7.22 -5.53 0.19
CA GLN A 79 -7.43 -4.16 0.66
C GLN A 79 -6.86 -3.14 -0.33
N LEU A 80 -7.24 -3.31 -1.59
CA LEU A 80 -6.98 -2.29 -2.60
C LEU A 80 -7.89 -1.10 -2.35
N ARG A 81 -7.35 0.11 -2.50
CA ARG A 81 -8.17 1.30 -2.41
C ARG A 81 -7.62 2.42 -3.27
N THR A 82 -8.51 3.32 -3.64
CA THR A 82 -8.17 4.54 -4.36
C THR A 82 -8.04 5.67 -3.35
N ILE A 83 -6.91 6.33 -3.35
CA ILE A 83 -6.66 7.46 -2.45
C ILE A 83 -6.22 8.68 -3.24
N ASP A 84 -6.46 9.87 -2.67
CA ASP A 84 -5.93 11.11 -3.23
C ASP A 84 -4.41 11.12 -3.07
N LYS A 85 -3.70 11.64 -4.07
CA LYS A 85 -2.23 11.73 -4.02
C LYS A 85 -1.72 12.53 -2.84
N THR A 86 -2.53 13.46 -2.31
CA THR A 86 -2.13 14.25 -1.14
C THR A 86 -1.99 13.42 0.13
N ARG A 87 -2.54 12.20 0.16
CA ARG A 87 -2.35 11.29 1.28
C ARG A 87 -0.98 10.62 1.31
N LEU A 88 -0.25 10.66 0.20
CA LEU A 88 1.11 10.10 0.13
C LEU A 88 2.10 11.01 0.86
N LYS A 89 2.99 10.39 1.60
CA LYS A 89 3.99 11.10 2.39
C LYS A 89 5.39 10.89 1.83
#